data_65b722b355cad795a36c6f646c5778ca
#
_entry.id   65b722b355cad795a36c6f646c5778ca
#
_cell.length_a   1.000
_cell.length_b   1.000
_cell.length_c   1.000
_cell.angle_alpha   90.00
_cell.angle_beta   90.00
_cell.angle_gamma   90.00
#
_symmetry.space_group_name_H-M   'P 1'
#
loop_
_entity.id
_entity.type
_entity.pdbx_description
1 polymer ?
#
loop_
_entity_poly.entity_id
_entity_poly.type
_entity_poly.pdbx_seq_one_letter_code
_entity_poly.pdbx_strand_id
1 'polypeptide(L)'
;AKEEPAADQKTEQEAQDPAMTKSQEQALKKAQSYLETQAFSHDGLIEQLEFEKFSTEDATFAVDNCGADWMEQAEKKAESHLKLQSFSHDGLVDQLEFEGFTAEQAEHGVASQGL
;
A
#
# COMPACT_ATOMS: atom_id res chain seq x y z
N ALA A 1 -14.61 -12.45 -15.75
CA ALA A 1 -14.69 -12.48 -15.18
C ALA A 1 -14.78 -12.27 -15.19
N LYS A 2 -14.78 -12.26 -15.35
CA LYS A 2 -15.01 -12.16 -14.95
C LYS A 2 -15.02 -11.80 -14.97
N GLU A 3 -14.59 -11.79 -15.43
CA GLU A 3 -14.75 -11.57 -15.14
C GLU A 3 -14.71 -11.17 -15.29
N GLU A 4 -14.59 -11.03 -15.84
CA GLU A 4 -14.70 -10.88 -15.73
C GLU A 4 -14.63 -10.56 -15.93
N PRO A 5 -14.35 -10.20 -16.27
CA PRO A 5 -14.46 -10.08 -16.26
C PRO A 5 -14.37 -9.72 -16.49
N ALA A 6 -14.20 -9.50 -16.97
CA ALA A 6 -14.30 -9.40 -16.77
C ALA A 6 -14.47 -9.02 -17.00
N ALA A 7 -14.48 -8.70 -17.37
CA ALA A 7 -14.74 -8.54 -17.14
C ALA A 7 -15.02 -8.17 -17.26
N ASP A 8 -15.05 -7.98 -17.57
CA ASP A 8 -15.40 -7.66 -17.26
C ASP A 8 -15.42 -7.07 -17.34
N GLN A 9 -15.30 -6.86 -17.71
CA GLN A 9 -15.40 -6.33 -17.64
C GLN A 9 -15.43 -5.39 -17.94
N LYS A 10 -15.58 -4.98 -18.57
CA LYS A 10 -15.72 -4.17 -18.88
C LYS A 10 -16.30 -3.26 -18.94
N THR A 11 -16.68 -2.90 -19.09
CA THR A 11 -17.18 -2.21 -19.13
C THR A 11 -17.73 -1.46 -18.76
N GLU A 12 -17.90 -1.19 -18.58
CA GLU A 12 -18.29 -0.46 -18.19
C GLU A 12 -18.22 0.40 -17.73
N GLN A 13 -17.85 0.82 -17.87
CA GLN A 13 -17.49 1.61 -17.54
C GLN A 13 -17.61 2.48 -17.45
N GLU A 14 -17.83 2.62 -17.19
CA GLU A 14 -17.97 3.50 -17.18
C GLU A 14 -17.60 4.70 -16.98
N ALA A 15 -17.47 4.83 -16.90
CA ALA A 15 -17.40 6.09 -17.00
C ALA A 15 -16.38 6.95 -16.44
N GLN A 16 -15.60 6.54 -15.62
CA GLN A 16 -14.52 7.35 -15.15
C GLN A 16 -13.38 7.30 -16.14
N ASP A 17 -12.20 7.07 -15.68
CA ASP A 17 -11.04 6.94 -16.52
C ASP A 17 -11.25 5.75 -17.46
N PRO A 18 -11.30 6.00 -18.78
CA PRO A 18 -11.50 4.87 -19.70
C PRO A 18 -10.42 3.82 -19.63
N ALA A 19 -9.24 4.15 -19.08
CA ALA A 19 -8.17 3.18 -18.94
C ALA A 19 -8.31 2.32 -17.70
N MET A 20 -9.28 2.62 -16.83
CA MET A 20 -9.42 1.92 -15.56
C MET A 20 -10.66 1.04 -15.59
N THR A 21 -10.48 -0.23 -15.23
CA THR A 21 -11.61 -1.15 -15.12
C THR A 21 -12.34 -0.91 -13.80
N LYS A 22 -13.53 -1.48 -13.70
CA LYS A 22 -14.29 -1.40 -12.45
C LYS A 22 -13.51 -2.05 -11.31
N SER A 23 -12.86 -3.17 -11.57
CA SER A 23 -12.07 -3.87 -10.56
C SER A 23 -10.90 -3.00 -10.09
N GLN A 24 -10.23 -2.34 -11.03
CA GLN A 24 -9.15 -1.42 -10.69
C GLN A 24 -9.66 -0.25 -9.85
N GLU A 25 -10.83 0.26 -10.20
CA GLU A 25 -11.44 1.35 -9.44
C GLU A 25 -11.71 0.92 -8.00
N GLN A 26 -12.26 -0.27 -7.83
CA GLN A 26 -12.56 -0.78 -6.50
C GLN A 26 -11.27 -1.00 -5.70
N ALA A 27 -10.25 -1.55 -6.35
CA ALA A 27 -8.97 -1.76 -5.69
C ALA A 27 -8.35 -0.43 -5.25
N LEU A 28 -8.45 0.58 -6.11
CA LEU A 28 -7.91 1.90 -5.79
C LEU A 28 -8.62 2.51 -4.58
N LYS A 29 -9.94 2.42 -4.55
CA LYS A 29 -10.70 2.93 -3.41
C LYS A 29 -10.33 2.20 -2.12
N LYS A 30 -10.14 0.89 -2.21
CA LYS A 30 -9.78 0.11 -1.04
C LYS A 30 -8.39 0.51 -0.54
N ALA A 31 -7.43 0.70 -1.45
CA ALA A 31 -6.10 1.12 -1.07
C ALA A 31 -6.13 2.46 -0.35
N GLN A 32 -6.88 3.42 -0.89
CA GLN A 32 -6.98 4.73 -0.27
C GLN A 32 -7.64 4.66 1.10
N SER A 33 -8.64 3.80 1.24
CA SER A 33 -9.32 3.61 2.51
C SER A 33 -8.38 3.05 3.58
N TYR A 34 -7.55 2.07 3.22
CA TYR A 34 -6.59 1.52 4.15
C TYR A 34 -5.59 2.59 4.61
N LEU A 35 -5.13 3.42 3.67
CA LEU A 35 -4.14 4.44 4.01
C LEU A 35 -4.70 5.52 4.95
N GLU A 36 -6.02 5.66 5.01
CA GLU A 36 -6.63 6.61 5.94
C GLU A 36 -6.56 6.13 7.38
N THR A 37 -6.45 4.83 7.59
CA THR A 37 -6.54 4.27 8.94
C THR A 37 -5.21 3.78 9.47
N GLN A 38 -4.25 3.46 8.60
CA GLN A 38 -2.96 2.98 9.06
C GLN A 38 -1.92 3.14 7.96
N ALA A 39 -0.66 3.04 8.36
CA ALA A 39 0.45 3.16 7.43
C ALA A 39 0.78 1.80 6.81
N PHE A 40 1.18 1.82 5.55
CA PHE A 40 1.56 0.62 4.81
C PHE A 40 2.81 0.87 4.01
N SER A 41 3.59 -0.19 3.80
CA SER A 41 4.60 -0.16 2.75
C SER A 41 3.89 -0.40 1.40
N HIS A 42 4.56 -0.03 0.31
CA HIS A 42 4.06 -0.28 -1.03
C HIS A 42 3.72 -1.77 -1.20
N ASP A 43 4.68 -2.64 -0.90
CA ASP A 43 4.49 -4.06 -1.08
C ASP A 43 3.47 -4.63 -0.09
N GLY A 44 3.47 -4.10 1.14
CA GLY A 44 2.51 -4.56 2.13
C GLY A 44 1.07 -4.25 1.74
N LEU A 45 0.86 -3.08 1.11
CA LEU A 45 -0.49 -2.74 0.69
C LEU A 45 -0.94 -3.62 -0.48
N ILE A 46 -0.03 -3.95 -1.39
CA ILE A 46 -0.36 -4.90 -2.45
C ILE A 46 -0.79 -6.23 -1.84
N GLU A 47 -0.04 -6.74 -0.87
CA GLU A 47 -0.38 -8.00 -0.23
C GLU A 47 -1.73 -7.94 0.46
N GLN A 48 -2.03 -6.81 1.10
CA GLN A 48 -3.31 -6.64 1.77
C GLN A 48 -4.47 -6.70 0.77
N LEU A 49 -4.31 -6.07 -0.38
CA LEU A 49 -5.36 -6.10 -1.39
C LEU A 49 -5.50 -7.50 -1.98
N GLU A 50 -4.40 -8.21 -2.16
CA GLU A 50 -4.48 -9.59 -2.61
C GLU A 50 -5.20 -10.47 -1.59
N PHE A 51 -4.98 -10.20 -0.32
CA PHE A 51 -5.70 -10.91 0.74
C PHE A 51 -7.21 -10.67 0.62
N GLU A 52 -7.60 -9.51 0.12
CA GLU A 52 -9.01 -9.18 -0.10
C GLU A 52 -9.50 -9.70 -1.46
N LYS A 53 -8.71 -10.54 -2.11
CA LYS A 53 -9.09 -11.24 -3.34
C LYS A 53 -9.00 -10.41 -4.61
N PHE A 54 -8.33 -9.27 -4.55
CA PHE A 54 -7.98 -8.58 -5.79
C PHE A 54 -6.84 -9.32 -6.47
N SER A 55 -6.80 -9.28 -7.78
CA SER A 55 -5.69 -9.87 -8.51
C SER A 55 -4.41 -9.09 -8.23
N THR A 56 -3.27 -9.74 -8.41
CA THR A 56 -1.99 -9.05 -8.27
C THR A 56 -1.92 -7.83 -9.18
N GLU A 57 -2.45 -7.98 -10.40
CA GLU A 57 -2.42 -6.90 -11.38
C GLU A 57 -3.23 -5.69 -10.89
N ASP A 58 -4.45 -5.94 -10.41
CA ASP A 58 -5.31 -4.85 -9.93
C ASP A 58 -4.75 -4.25 -8.66
N ALA A 59 -4.22 -5.07 -7.76
CA ALA A 59 -3.62 -4.59 -6.52
C ALA A 59 -2.42 -3.69 -6.81
N THR A 60 -1.55 -4.12 -7.72
CA THR A 60 -0.38 -3.33 -8.09
C THR A 60 -0.79 -2.01 -8.73
N PHE A 61 -1.77 -2.06 -9.63
CA PHE A 61 -2.28 -0.84 -10.25
C PHE A 61 -2.77 0.14 -9.17
N ALA A 62 -3.55 -0.36 -8.22
CA ALA A 62 -4.14 0.48 -7.19
C ALA A 62 -3.07 1.14 -6.33
N VAL A 63 -2.09 0.35 -5.92
CA VAL A 63 -1.05 0.85 -5.03
C VAL A 63 -0.15 1.84 -5.76
N ASP A 64 0.13 1.60 -7.04
CA ASP A 64 0.95 2.51 -7.83
C ASP A 64 0.23 3.83 -8.13
N ASN A 65 -1.09 3.87 -8.01
CA ASN A 65 -1.88 5.03 -8.37
C ASN A 65 -2.64 5.67 -7.22
N CYS A 66 -2.40 5.21 -5.99
CA CYS A 66 -3.16 5.72 -4.84
C CYS A 66 -2.66 7.06 -4.32
N GLY A 67 -1.53 7.54 -4.82
CA GLY A 67 -1.02 8.86 -4.43
C GLY A 67 -0.24 8.87 -3.13
N ALA A 68 0.13 7.72 -2.60
CA ALA A 68 0.85 7.67 -1.34
C ALA A 68 2.30 8.10 -1.52
N ASP A 69 2.82 8.73 -0.48
CA ASP A 69 4.25 9.01 -0.36
C ASP A 69 4.84 7.93 0.53
N TRP A 70 5.61 7.02 -0.07
CA TRP A 70 6.08 5.85 0.68
C TRP A 70 7.14 6.20 1.72
N MET A 71 7.86 7.31 1.54
CA MET A 71 8.74 7.81 2.59
C MET A 71 7.92 8.26 3.80
N GLU A 72 6.82 8.96 3.56
CA GLU A 72 5.94 9.39 4.63
C GLU A 72 5.30 8.19 5.32
N GLN A 73 4.92 7.17 4.54
CA GLN A 73 4.37 5.96 5.13
C GLN A 73 5.37 5.28 6.06
N ALA A 74 6.65 5.29 5.68
CA ALA A 74 7.69 4.73 6.53
C ALA A 74 7.83 5.52 7.83
N GLU A 75 7.72 6.86 7.76
CA GLU A 75 7.75 7.68 8.96
C GLU A 75 6.62 7.32 9.91
N LYS A 76 5.42 7.18 9.36
CA LYS A 76 4.25 6.86 10.18
C LYS A 76 4.36 5.47 10.78
N LYS A 77 4.89 4.53 10.02
CA LYS A 77 5.03 3.16 10.50
C LYS A 77 6.07 3.07 11.61
N ALA A 78 7.18 3.79 11.44
CA ALA A 78 8.20 3.83 12.49
C ALA A 78 7.63 4.43 13.76
N GLU A 79 6.87 5.51 13.63
CA GLU A 79 6.24 6.13 14.79
C GLU A 79 5.29 5.16 15.49
N SER A 80 4.48 4.43 14.73
CA SER A 80 3.56 3.45 15.27
C SER A 80 4.29 2.38 16.09
N HIS A 81 5.38 1.87 15.53
CA HIS A 81 6.13 0.83 16.23
C HIS A 81 6.71 1.36 17.54
N LEU A 82 7.24 2.58 17.51
CA LEU A 82 7.87 3.12 18.72
C LEU A 82 6.87 3.44 19.82
N LYS A 83 5.60 3.64 19.46
CA LYS A 83 4.56 3.81 20.48
C LYS A 83 4.25 2.51 21.19
N LEU A 84 4.53 1.38 20.56
CA LEU A 84 4.17 0.07 21.08
C LEU A 84 5.32 -0.61 21.80
N GLN A 85 6.55 -0.36 21.39
CA GLN A 85 7.71 -0.98 22.04
C GLN A 85 8.98 -0.23 21.68
N SER A 86 10.05 -0.57 22.40
CA SER A 86 11.36 0.03 22.18
C SER A 86 12.08 -0.67 21.05
N PHE A 87 12.84 0.09 20.28
CA PHE A 87 13.67 -0.44 19.20
C PHE A 87 15.00 0.28 19.17
N SER A 88 16.04 -0.44 18.78
CA SER A 88 17.26 0.21 18.35
C SER A 88 17.05 0.74 16.94
N HIS A 89 17.95 1.64 16.51
CA HIS A 89 17.91 2.13 15.13
C HIS A 89 17.88 0.96 14.14
N ASP A 90 18.88 0.08 14.23
CA ASP A 90 19.00 -1.02 13.26
C ASP A 90 17.84 -2.01 13.39
N GLY A 91 17.37 -2.23 14.60
CA GLY A 91 16.24 -3.14 14.80
C GLY A 91 14.97 -2.62 14.13
N LEU A 92 14.74 -1.31 14.22
CA LEU A 92 13.54 -0.75 13.58
C LEU A 92 13.68 -0.73 12.07
N VAL A 93 14.89 -0.43 11.56
CA VAL A 93 15.13 -0.51 10.12
C VAL A 93 14.80 -1.92 9.62
N ASP A 94 15.30 -2.95 10.33
CA ASP A 94 15.03 -4.33 9.94
C ASP A 94 13.53 -4.63 9.96
N GLN A 95 12.83 -4.13 10.96
CA GLN A 95 11.38 -4.36 11.07
C GLN A 95 10.64 -3.75 9.89
N LEU A 96 11.00 -2.51 9.51
CA LEU A 96 10.34 -1.87 8.39
C LEU A 96 10.64 -2.59 7.07
N GLU A 97 11.87 -3.03 6.89
CA GLU A 97 12.22 -3.79 5.70
C GLU A 97 11.45 -5.11 5.64
N PHE A 98 11.28 -5.75 6.78
CA PHE A 98 10.49 -6.98 6.85
C PHE A 98 9.05 -6.73 6.40
N GLU A 99 8.53 -5.53 6.66
CA GLU A 99 7.18 -5.18 6.29
C GLU A 99 7.04 -4.69 4.86
N GLY A 100 8.15 -4.66 4.12
CA GLY A 100 8.08 -4.37 2.70
C GLY A 100 8.59 -3.01 2.28
N PHE A 101 9.08 -2.19 3.23
CA PHE A 101 9.71 -0.93 2.85
C PHE A 101 11.08 -1.20 2.25
N THR A 102 11.52 -0.34 1.34
CA THR A 102 12.88 -0.43 0.83
C THR A 102 13.85 0.00 1.91
N ALA A 103 15.13 -0.35 1.73
CA ALA A 103 16.16 0.06 2.70
C ALA A 103 16.18 1.59 2.85
N GLU A 104 16.06 2.31 1.74
CA GLU A 104 16.08 3.77 1.79
C GLU A 104 14.88 4.31 2.55
N GLN A 105 13.69 3.76 2.29
CA GLN A 105 12.49 4.18 2.99
C GLN A 105 12.58 3.87 4.48
N ALA A 106 13.09 2.69 4.83
CA ALA A 106 13.21 2.29 6.22
C ALA A 106 14.17 3.20 6.98
N GLU A 107 15.32 3.49 6.38
CA GLU A 107 16.28 4.40 7.02
C GLU A 107 15.69 5.78 7.21
N HIS A 108 14.98 6.27 6.20
CA HIS A 108 14.35 7.57 6.29
C HIS A 108 13.31 7.60 7.42
N GLY A 109 12.47 6.58 7.48
CA GLY A 109 11.43 6.51 8.49
C GLY A 109 11.98 6.48 9.90
N VAL A 110 13.02 5.68 10.11
CA VAL A 110 13.65 5.57 11.42
C VAL A 110 14.33 6.87 11.81
N ALA A 111 15.05 7.48 10.87
CA ALA A 111 15.74 8.75 11.15
C ALA A 111 14.74 9.85 11.49
N SER A 112 13.57 9.83 10.87
CA SER A 112 12.55 10.86 11.11
C SER A 112 12.07 10.85 12.56
N GLN A 113 12.26 9.73 13.26
CA GLN A 113 11.85 9.61 14.66
C GLN A 113 12.98 9.97 15.63
N GLY A 114 14.10 10.46 15.12
CA GLY A 114 15.22 10.83 15.96
C GLY A 114 16.08 9.66 16.35
N LEU A 115 15.87 8.54 15.70
CA LEU A 115 16.60 7.34 16.04
C LEU A 115 17.74 7.10 15.05
#